data_d5ecfa9e15cb90ec23939154249dcfd2
#
_entry.id   d5ecfa9e15cb90ec23939154249dcfd2
#
_cell.length_a   1.000
_cell.length_b   1.000
_cell.length_c   1.000
_cell.angle_alpha   90.00
_cell.angle_beta   90.00
_cell.angle_gamma   90.00
#
_symmetry.space_group_name_H-M   'P 1'
#
loop_
_entity.id
_entity.type
_entity.pdbx_description
1 polymer ?
#
loop_
_entity_poly.entity_id
_entity_poly.type
_entity_poly.pdbx_seq_one_letter_code
_entity_poly.pdbx_strand_id
1 'polypeptide(L)'
;MDEYFDNFLILDKFNVSRETFSTLNEFREKIIEKNNEINLISTKSTSNSMNRHIIDCAQVIDLIDINSKTCTDIGSGAGLPGIVLSILLRDKKIDMKMNLYEKSYHKSSFLRSVSKEFKLDTEIFEEDIFKKKNLVSGSIVTRAFKPLPVILGLVEKNFKKYTNLIVFMGKNGKQLLEEAVKDWEFEYKEKKSLTSDDSFLLNIKNIKKKWVRHKLYQSLIKRVELGKQQQL
;
A
#
# COMPACT_ATOMS: atom_id res chain seq x y z
N MET A 1 -28.30 6.74 -16.17
CA MET A 1 -27.71 5.40 -16.04
C MET A 1 -27.46 5.16 -14.57
N ASP A 2 -27.70 3.96 -14.06
CA ASP A 2 -27.58 3.69 -12.62
C ASP A 2 -26.10 3.62 -12.23
N GLU A 3 -25.65 4.46 -11.28
CA GLU A 3 -24.26 4.49 -10.77
C GLU A 3 -23.77 3.10 -10.34
N TYR A 4 -24.66 2.26 -9.83
CA TYR A 4 -24.37 0.88 -9.46
C TYR A 4 -23.94 0.05 -10.66
N PHE A 5 -24.64 0.19 -11.79
CA PHE A 5 -24.33 -0.54 -13.01
C PHE A 5 -23.01 -0.07 -13.64
N ASP A 6 -22.76 1.24 -13.66
CA ASP A 6 -21.52 1.80 -14.18
C ASP A 6 -20.31 1.32 -13.37
N ASN A 7 -20.41 1.29 -12.03
CA ASN A 7 -19.37 0.78 -11.15
C ASN A 7 -19.11 -0.71 -11.35
N PHE A 8 -20.16 -1.51 -11.58
CA PHE A 8 -20.04 -2.93 -11.89
C PHE A 8 -19.28 -3.13 -13.21
N LEU A 9 -19.60 -2.39 -14.27
CA LEU A 9 -18.93 -2.48 -15.56
C LEU A 9 -17.43 -2.16 -15.47
N ILE A 10 -17.03 -1.24 -14.59
CA ILE A 10 -15.62 -0.95 -14.37
C ILE A 10 -14.92 -2.12 -13.68
N LEU A 11 -15.53 -2.74 -12.68
CA LEU A 11 -14.97 -3.89 -11.96
C LEU A 11 -14.99 -5.18 -12.80
N ASP A 12 -15.92 -5.31 -13.73
CA ASP A 12 -16.00 -6.44 -14.67
C ASP A 12 -14.73 -6.55 -15.54
N LYS A 13 -14.04 -5.44 -15.79
CA LYS A 13 -12.71 -5.43 -16.45
C LYS A 13 -11.65 -6.25 -15.70
N PHE A 14 -11.86 -6.49 -14.42
CA PHE A 14 -11.01 -7.35 -13.57
C PHE A 14 -11.58 -8.76 -13.39
N ASN A 15 -12.57 -9.15 -14.21
CA ASN A 15 -13.30 -10.42 -14.10
C ASN A 15 -13.89 -10.61 -12.70
N VAL A 16 -14.63 -9.60 -12.22
CA VAL A 16 -15.30 -9.61 -10.91
C VAL A 16 -16.73 -10.15 -11.08
N SER A 17 -17.08 -11.21 -10.35
CA SER A 17 -18.45 -11.76 -10.35
C SER A 17 -19.44 -10.79 -9.69
N ARG A 18 -20.74 -10.96 -9.98
CA ARG A 18 -21.80 -10.15 -9.35
C ARG A 18 -21.83 -10.33 -7.83
N GLU A 19 -21.59 -11.54 -7.36
CA GLU A 19 -21.51 -11.87 -5.94
C GLU A 19 -20.33 -11.15 -5.27
N THR A 20 -19.18 -11.10 -5.93
CA THR A 20 -18.01 -10.38 -5.44
C THR A 20 -18.23 -8.88 -5.45
N PHE A 21 -18.88 -8.35 -6.49
CA PHE A 21 -19.28 -6.95 -6.51
C PHE A 21 -20.22 -6.60 -5.34
N SER A 22 -21.22 -7.46 -5.06
CA SER A 22 -22.09 -7.30 -3.90
C SER A 22 -21.30 -7.29 -2.58
N THR A 23 -20.33 -8.20 -2.42
CA THR A 23 -19.46 -8.26 -1.22
C THR A 23 -18.62 -6.99 -1.09
N LEU A 24 -18.06 -6.46 -2.19
CA LEU A 24 -17.29 -5.22 -2.20
C LEU A 24 -18.17 -4.01 -1.82
N ASN A 25 -19.41 -3.98 -2.29
CA ASN A 25 -20.36 -2.93 -1.91
C ASN A 25 -20.74 -3.03 -0.43
N GLU A 26 -21.00 -4.23 0.07
CA GLU A 26 -21.24 -4.46 1.50
C GLU A 26 -20.05 -4.01 2.35
N PHE A 27 -18.82 -4.31 1.94
CA PHE A 27 -17.62 -3.82 2.61
C PHE A 27 -17.58 -2.28 2.63
N ARG A 28 -17.91 -1.62 1.53
CA ARG A 28 -18.02 -0.17 1.45
C ARG A 28 -19.02 0.39 2.47
N GLU A 29 -20.20 -0.21 2.56
CA GLU A 29 -21.24 0.23 3.53
C GLU A 29 -20.72 0.09 4.97
N LYS A 30 -20.04 -1.01 5.30
CA LYS A 30 -19.45 -1.20 6.63
C LYS A 30 -18.40 -0.15 6.97
N ILE A 31 -17.60 0.29 5.98
CA ILE A 31 -16.65 1.41 6.18
C ILE A 31 -17.43 2.69 6.50
N ILE A 32 -18.48 3.00 5.74
CA ILE A 32 -19.28 4.22 5.93
C ILE A 32 -19.96 4.23 7.29
N GLU A 33 -20.61 3.12 7.66
CA GLU A 33 -21.26 2.95 8.95
C GLU A 33 -20.27 3.14 10.09
N LYS A 34 -19.15 2.41 10.06
CA LYS A 34 -18.14 2.46 11.12
C LYS A 34 -17.39 3.79 11.17
N ASN A 35 -17.36 4.53 10.07
CA ASN A 35 -16.73 5.85 10.01
C ASN A 35 -17.43 6.90 10.91
N ASN A 36 -18.67 6.66 11.33
CA ASN A 36 -19.39 7.47 12.31
C ASN A 36 -18.82 7.33 13.73
N GLU A 37 -18.17 6.20 14.01
CA GLU A 37 -17.59 5.91 15.34
C GLU A 37 -16.08 6.15 15.37
N ILE A 38 -15.39 5.74 14.31
CA ILE A 38 -13.93 5.86 14.19
C ILE A 38 -13.56 6.40 12.82
N ASN A 39 -12.54 7.27 12.75
CA ASN A 39 -12.08 7.86 11.50
C ASN A 39 -11.36 6.82 10.62
N LEU A 40 -12.09 6.12 9.79
CA LEU A 40 -11.59 5.15 8.81
C LEU A 40 -11.18 5.84 7.51
N ILE A 41 -12.04 6.71 6.98
CA ILE A 41 -11.84 7.49 5.75
C ILE A 41 -12.22 8.95 5.99
N SER A 42 -11.76 9.86 5.11
CA SER A 42 -12.14 11.27 5.21
C SER A 42 -13.61 11.48 4.86
N THR A 43 -14.29 12.38 5.57
CA THR A 43 -15.70 12.71 5.32
C THR A 43 -15.97 13.16 3.89
N LYS A 44 -15.02 13.87 3.26
CA LYS A 44 -15.13 14.31 1.85
C LYS A 44 -15.10 13.16 0.84
N SER A 45 -14.73 11.95 1.24
CA SER A 45 -14.63 10.80 0.34
C SER A 45 -15.80 9.81 0.47
N THR A 46 -16.77 10.07 1.35
CA THR A 46 -17.92 9.17 1.56
C THR A 46 -18.89 9.18 0.38
N SER A 47 -19.15 10.35 -0.22
CA SER A 47 -20.11 10.51 -1.34
C SER A 47 -19.67 9.81 -2.63
N ASN A 48 -18.37 9.56 -2.83
CA ASN A 48 -17.85 8.83 -3.99
C ASN A 48 -16.97 7.67 -3.55
N SER A 49 -17.41 6.96 -2.50
CA SER A 49 -16.60 5.95 -1.84
C SER A 49 -16.35 4.71 -2.70
N MET A 50 -17.29 4.35 -3.60
CA MET A 50 -17.12 3.20 -4.49
C MET A 50 -15.94 3.43 -5.44
N ASN A 51 -15.93 4.52 -6.19
CA ASN A 51 -14.83 4.85 -7.09
C ASN A 51 -13.51 5.10 -6.34
N ARG A 52 -13.53 5.99 -5.33
CA ARG A 52 -12.31 6.42 -4.63
C ARG A 52 -11.67 5.36 -3.76
N HIS A 53 -12.43 4.40 -3.27
CA HIS A 53 -11.91 3.43 -2.32
C HIS A 53 -11.92 2.01 -2.86
N ILE A 54 -13.02 1.55 -3.43
CA ILE A 54 -13.14 0.16 -3.86
C ILE A 54 -12.49 -0.03 -5.23
N ILE A 55 -12.93 0.71 -6.25
CA ILE A 55 -12.41 0.57 -7.62
C ILE A 55 -10.93 0.96 -7.69
N ASP A 56 -10.55 2.04 -7.00
CA ASP A 56 -9.15 2.46 -6.91
C ASP A 56 -8.25 1.36 -6.30
N CYS A 57 -8.73 0.64 -5.29
CA CYS A 57 -8.01 -0.49 -4.72
C CYS A 57 -8.03 -1.73 -5.62
N ALA A 58 -9.15 -2.01 -6.29
CA ALA A 58 -9.30 -3.20 -7.12
C ALA A 58 -8.32 -3.22 -8.31
N GLN A 59 -8.01 -2.06 -8.91
CA GLN A 59 -7.10 -1.97 -10.06
C GLN A 59 -5.68 -2.48 -9.80
N VAL A 60 -5.32 -2.71 -8.54
CA VAL A 60 -4.00 -3.22 -8.15
C VAL A 60 -3.88 -4.73 -8.34
N ILE A 61 -5.00 -5.44 -8.49
CA ILE A 61 -5.01 -6.92 -8.56
C ILE A 61 -4.08 -7.46 -9.66
N ASP A 62 -4.00 -6.77 -10.80
CA ASP A 62 -3.14 -7.18 -11.94
C ASP A 62 -1.63 -7.00 -11.67
N LEU A 63 -1.26 -6.28 -10.60
CA LEU A 63 0.12 -6.04 -10.22
C LEU A 63 0.59 -6.99 -9.11
N ILE A 64 -0.32 -7.75 -8.50
CA ILE A 64 -0.02 -8.70 -7.43
C ILE A 64 0.70 -9.93 -8.01
N ASP A 65 1.78 -10.34 -7.35
CA ASP A 65 2.47 -11.60 -7.67
C ASP A 65 1.66 -12.79 -7.19
N ILE A 66 0.80 -13.29 -8.05
CA ILE A 66 -0.11 -14.42 -7.76
C ILE A 66 0.60 -15.77 -7.52
N ASN A 67 1.89 -15.87 -7.82
CA ASN A 67 2.69 -17.07 -7.55
C ASN A 67 3.20 -17.11 -6.10
N SER A 68 3.06 -16.03 -5.38
CA SER A 68 3.45 -15.94 -3.97
C SER A 68 2.31 -16.35 -3.05
N LYS A 69 2.66 -16.85 -1.86
CA LYS A 69 1.68 -17.26 -0.84
C LYS A 69 1.21 -16.13 0.07
N THR A 70 1.85 -14.97 -0.01
CA THR A 70 1.53 -13.84 0.87
C THR A 70 1.60 -12.52 0.13
N CYS A 71 0.68 -11.61 0.46
CA CYS A 71 0.71 -10.21 0.13
C CYS A 71 0.62 -9.39 1.43
N THR A 72 1.35 -8.28 1.53
CA THR A 72 1.38 -7.47 2.75
C THR A 72 0.86 -6.07 2.46
N ASP A 73 -0.15 -5.63 3.21
CA ASP A 73 -0.68 -4.27 3.20
C ASP A 73 -0.09 -3.47 4.37
N ILE A 74 0.63 -2.40 4.07
CA ILE A 74 1.32 -1.57 5.05
C ILE A 74 0.47 -0.35 5.41
N GLY A 75 0.03 -0.28 6.66
CA GLY A 75 -0.84 0.79 7.13
C GLY A 75 -2.26 0.63 6.62
N SER A 76 -2.84 -0.53 6.82
CA SER A 76 -4.09 -0.97 6.20
C SER A 76 -5.30 -0.08 6.48
N GLY A 77 -5.30 0.67 7.60
CA GLY A 77 -6.35 1.63 7.92
C GLY A 77 -7.75 1.01 7.93
N ALA A 78 -8.58 1.43 6.99
CA ALA A 78 -9.92 0.87 6.76
C ALA A 78 -9.91 -0.48 6.00
N GLY A 79 -8.74 -1.07 5.71
CA GLY A 79 -8.61 -2.26 4.88
C GLY A 79 -8.46 -1.94 3.38
N LEU A 80 -7.97 -0.77 3.08
CA LEU A 80 -7.81 -0.24 1.73
C LEU A 80 -6.31 -0.08 1.38
N PRO A 81 -5.71 -0.97 0.55
CA PRO A 81 -6.39 -1.90 -0.36
C PRO A 81 -6.57 -3.34 0.17
N GLY A 82 -6.03 -3.73 1.32
CA GLY A 82 -5.86 -5.11 1.74
C GLY A 82 -7.13 -5.97 1.76
N ILE A 83 -8.24 -5.48 2.34
CA ILE A 83 -9.52 -6.21 2.37
C ILE A 83 -10.12 -6.32 0.96
N VAL A 84 -10.07 -5.25 0.15
CA VAL A 84 -10.53 -5.30 -1.25
C VAL A 84 -9.79 -6.38 -2.03
N LEU A 85 -8.46 -6.42 -1.92
CA LEU A 85 -7.64 -7.44 -2.57
C LEU A 85 -7.96 -8.84 -2.05
N SER A 86 -8.17 -9.02 -0.74
CA SER A 86 -8.54 -10.32 -0.15
C SER A 86 -9.87 -10.84 -0.72
N ILE A 87 -10.86 -9.97 -0.90
CA ILE A 87 -12.15 -10.32 -1.52
C ILE A 87 -11.94 -10.77 -2.97
N LEU A 88 -11.14 -10.03 -3.74
CA LEU A 88 -10.85 -10.36 -5.14
C LEU A 88 -10.02 -11.64 -5.29
N LEU A 89 -9.03 -11.86 -4.44
CA LEU A 89 -8.20 -13.07 -4.44
C LEU A 89 -9.04 -14.32 -4.13
N ARG A 90 -9.95 -14.22 -3.16
CA ARG A 90 -10.91 -15.29 -2.85
C ARG A 90 -11.81 -15.62 -4.05
N ASP A 91 -12.38 -14.61 -4.72
CA ASP A 91 -13.22 -14.76 -5.92
C ASP A 91 -12.45 -15.50 -7.04
N LYS A 92 -11.21 -15.11 -7.25
CA LYS A 92 -10.31 -15.74 -8.24
C LYS A 92 -9.74 -17.09 -7.79
N LYS A 93 -10.10 -17.57 -6.59
CA LYS A 93 -9.59 -18.82 -5.99
C LYS A 93 -8.06 -18.88 -5.93
N ILE A 94 -7.43 -17.73 -5.69
CA ILE A 94 -5.99 -17.61 -5.52
C ILE A 94 -5.66 -17.87 -4.05
N ASP A 95 -4.88 -18.93 -3.79
CA ASP A 95 -4.41 -19.31 -2.45
C ASP A 95 -3.29 -18.35 -1.99
N MET A 96 -3.69 -17.24 -1.41
CA MET A 96 -2.79 -16.19 -0.92
C MET A 96 -3.32 -15.55 0.36
N LYS A 97 -2.51 -15.59 1.41
CA LYS A 97 -2.79 -14.90 2.67
C LYS A 97 -2.44 -13.41 2.56
N MET A 98 -3.38 -12.57 2.99
CA MET A 98 -3.16 -11.14 3.10
C MET A 98 -2.74 -10.75 4.53
N ASN A 99 -1.53 -10.23 4.69
CA ASN A 99 -0.99 -9.71 5.95
C ASN A 99 -1.32 -8.22 6.07
N LEU A 100 -2.13 -7.83 7.05
CA LEU A 100 -2.60 -6.46 7.25
C LEU A 100 -1.91 -5.84 8.48
N TYR A 101 -1.04 -4.85 8.28
CA TYR A 101 -0.37 -4.13 9.37
C TYR A 101 -1.08 -2.82 9.68
N GLU A 102 -1.67 -2.74 10.87
CA GLU A 102 -2.34 -1.55 11.37
C GLU A 102 -2.09 -1.41 12.88
N LYS A 103 -1.53 -0.27 13.31
CA LYS A 103 -1.17 -0.07 14.71
C LYS A 103 -2.32 0.39 15.63
N SER A 104 -3.41 0.89 15.04
CA SER A 104 -4.58 1.34 15.79
C SER A 104 -5.46 0.17 16.20
N TYR A 105 -5.68 0.00 17.50
CA TYR A 105 -6.58 -1.01 18.05
C TYR A 105 -7.97 -0.99 17.40
N HIS A 106 -8.60 0.20 17.32
CA HIS A 106 -9.95 0.32 16.77
C HIS A 106 -10.03 -0.09 15.31
N LYS A 107 -9.02 0.30 14.50
CA LYS A 107 -8.95 -0.08 13.09
C LYS A 107 -8.64 -1.57 12.92
N SER A 108 -7.72 -2.12 13.70
CA SER A 108 -7.39 -3.55 13.69
C SER A 108 -8.59 -4.41 14.12
N SER A 109 -9.37 -3.95 15.09
CA SER A 109 -10.62 -4.61 15.50
C SER A 109 -11.65 -4.63 14.38
N PHE A 110 -11.84 -3.52 13.67
CA PHE A 110 -12.69 -3.44 12.48
C PHE A 110 -12.22 -4.42 11.40
N LEU A 111 -10.93 -4.45 11.09
CA LEU A 111 -10.36 -5.38 10.10
C LEU A 111 -10.61 -6.84 10.46
N ARG A 112 -10.44 -7.21 11.74
CA ARG A 112 -10.73 -8.58 12.22
C ARG A 112 -12.21 -8.95 12.08
N SER A 113 -13.12 -8.02 12.41
CA SER A 113 -14.57 -8.22 12.26
C SER A 113 -14.94 -8.50 10.81
N VAL A 114 -14.53 -7.62 9.89
CA VAL A 114 -14.80 -7.73 8.45
C VAL A 114 -14.18 -9.01 7.86
N SER A 115 -12.94 -9.29 8.24
CA SER A 115 -12.22 -10.48 7.77
C SER A 115 -12.91 -11.78 8.15
N LYS A 116 -13.38 -11.86 9.40
CA LYS A 116 -14.14 -13.02 9.92
C LYS A 116 -15.49 -13.17 9.20
N GLU A 117 -16.22 -12.07 9.05
CA GLU A 117 -17.54 -12.06 8.45
C GLU A 117 -17.50 -12.50 6.99
N PHE A 118 -16.56 -11.97 6.21
CA PHE A 118 -16.38 -12.32 4.81
C PHE A 118 -15.53 -13.57 4.59
N LYS A 119 -15.11 -14.26 5.66
CA LYS A 119 -14.29 -15.48 5.60
C LYS A 119 -13.06 -15.32 4.71
N LEU A 120 -12.31 -14.23 4.92
CA LEU A 120 -11.11 -13.91 4.15
C LEU A 120 -9.87 -14.59 4.74
N ASP A 121 -8.95 -15.00 3.88
CA ASP A 121 -7.63 -15.47 4.33
C ASP A 121 -6.71 -14.27 4.61
N THR A 122 -6.85 -13.73 5.82
CA THR A 122 -6.09 -12.57 6.28
C THR A 122 -5.47 -12.83 7.64
N GLU A 123 -4.35 -12.17 7.89
CA GLU A 123 -3.75 -12.06 9.21
C GLU A 123 -3.58 -10.58 9.58
N ILE A 124 -4.19 -10.16 10.70
CA ILE A 124 -4.19 -8.78 11.14
C ILE A 124 -3.17 -8.58 12.25
N PHE A 125 -2.12 -7.81 11.97
CA PHE A 125 -1.07 -7.44 12.89
C PHE A 125 -1.37 -6.05 13.48
N GLU A 126 -1.81 -6.02 14.74
CA GLU A 126 -1.99 -4.79 15.50
C GLU A 126 -0.66 -4.30 16.03
N GLU A 127 0.21 -3.88 15.11
CA GLU A 127 1.60 -3.58 15.39
C GLU A 127 2.15 -2.46 14.52
N ASP A 128 3.19 -1.80 15.02
CA ASP A 128 3.97 -0.86 14.22
C ASP A 128 4.94 -1.62 13.32
N ILE A 129 4.69 -1.63 12.02
CA ILE A 129 5.51 -2.34 11.04
C ILE A 129 6.97 -1.84 11.02
N PHE A 130 7.26 -0.60 11.43
CA PHE A 130 8.63 -0.10 11.54
C PHE A 130 9.48 -0.85 12.55
N LYS A 131 8.85 -1.53 13.51
CA LYS A 131 9.53 -2.35 14.54
C LYS A 131 9.79 -3.79 14.10
N LYS A 132 9.22 -4.23 12.99
CA LYS A 132 9.40 -5.58 12.45
C LYS A 132 10.68 -5.70 11.64
N LYS A 133 11.19 -6.93 11.54
CA LYS A 133 12.39 -7.26 10.77
C LYS A 133 12.22 -8.61 10.07
N ASN A 134 13.02 -8.80 9.03
CA ASN A 134 13.08 -10.05 8.30
C ASN A 134 11.73 -10.50 7.71
N LEU A 135 10.85 -9.55 7.40
CA LEU A 135 9.57 -9.84 6.77
C LEU A 135 9.77 -10.46 5.39
N VAL A 136 8.84 -11.34 5.02
CA VAL A 136 8.79 -11.97 3.69
C VAL A 136 7.39 -11.74 3.12
N SER A 137 7.34 -11.31 1.87
CA SER A 137 6.08 -11.11 1.16
C SER A 137 6.29 -11.35 -0.34
N GLY A 138 5.25 -11.74 -1.06
CA GLY A 138 5.26 -11.61 -2.50
C GLY A 138 5.13 -10.15 -2.89
N SER A 139 3.93 -9.65 -2.97
CA SER A 139 3.68 -8.22 -3.16
C SER A 139 3.53 -7.50 -1.85
N ILE A 140 4.00 -6.25 -1.81
CA ILE A 140 3.75 -5.29 -0.74
C ILE A 140 2.88 -4.19 -1.34
N VAL A 141 1.79 -3.84 -0.68
CA VAL A 141 0.90 -2.76 -1.10
C VAL A 141 0.80 -1.71 -0.01
N THR A 142 0.60 -0.45 -0.40
CA THR A 142 0.36 0.62 0.57
C THR A 142 -0.36 1.79 -0.08
N ARG A 143 -1.30 2.38 0.65
CA ARG A 143 -2.10 3.52 0.24
C ARG A 143 -2.19 4.55 1.36
N ALA A 144 -1.91 5.83 1.04
CA ALA A 144 -2.03 6.95 1.97
C ALA A 144 -1.34 6.74 3.35
N PHE A 145 -0.21 6.04 3.36
CA PHE A 145 0.50 5.67 4.59
C PHE A 145 1.58 6.69 4.99
N LYS A 146 2.63 6.80 4.17
CA LYS A 146 3.79 7.69 4.39
C LYS A 146 4.32 8.20 3.05
N PRO A 147 5.14 9.28 3.04
CA PRO A 147 5.85 9.70 1.83
C PRO A 147 6.73 8.60 1.25
N LEU A 148 6.87 8.57 -0.08
CA LEU A 148 7.58 7.51 -0.81
C LEU A 148 8.99 7.21 -0.26
N PRO A 149 9.86 8.19 0.05
CA PRO A 149 11.19 7.89 0.60
C PRO A 149 11.16 7.12 1.93
N VAL A 150 10.13 7.37 2.76
CA VAL A 150 9.93 6.67 4.04
C VAL A 150 9.49 5.23 3.80
N ILE A 151 8.60 5.00 2.83
CA ILE A 151 8.14 3.66 2.44
C ILE A 151 9.31 2.85 1.87
N LEU A 152 10.14 3.43 0.99
CA LEU A 152 11.32 2.77 0.45
C LEU A 152 12.29 2.33 1.55
N GLY A 153 12.55 3.23 2.53
CA GLY A 153 13.41 2.91 3.68
C GLY A 153 12.83 1.85 4.60
N LEU A 154 11.51 1.81 4.77
CA LEU A 154 10.83 0.75 5.51
C LEU A 154 11.01 -0.59 4.81
N VAL A 155 10.72 -0.66 3.51
CA VAL A 155 10.80 -1.92 2.76
C VAL A 155 12.23 -2.44 2.71
N GLU A 156 13.19 -1.62 2.36
CA GLU A 156 14.62 -2.00 2.30
C GLU A 156 15.13 -2.53 3.64
N LYS A 157 14.74 -1.90 4.75
CA LYS A 157 15.23 -2.24 6.10
C LYS A 157 14.51 -3.41 6.75
N ASN A 158 13.22 -3.60 6.47
CA ASN A 158 12.35 -4.49 7.22
C ASN A 158 11.98 -5.76 6.47
N PHE A 159 12.01 -5.76 5.13
CA PHE A 159 11.70 -6.93 4.30
C PHE A 159 12.97 -7.60 3.80
N LYS A 160 13.14 -8.87 4.19
CA LYS A 160 14.25 -9.72 3.72
C LYS A 160 14.04 -10.18 2.27
N LYS A 161 12.79 -10.42 1.88
CA LYS A 161 12.41 -10.92 0.56
C LYS A 161 11.03 -10.40 0.18
N TYR A 162 10.92 -9.88 -1.04
CA TYR A 162 9.66 -9.49 -1.69
C TYR A 162 9.84 -9.50 -3.21
N THR A 163 8.74 -9.57 -3.95
CA THR A 163 8.74 -9.51 -5.42
C THR A 163 8.61 -8.07 -5.92
N ASN A 164 7.66 -7.33 -5.35
CA ASN A 164 7.42 -5.93 -5.71
C ASN A 164 6.74 -5.14 -4.59
N LEU A 165 6.87 -3.83 -4.67
CA LEU A 165 6.17 -2.84 -3.85
C LEU A 165 5.24 -2.02 -4.73
N ILE A 166 3.95 -1.97 -4.39
CA ILE A 166 2.94 -1.20 -5.11
C ILE A 166 2.49 -0.04 -4.23
N VAL A 167 2.67 1.19 -4.73
CA VAL A 167 2.36 2.42 -4.01
C VAL A 167 1.34 3.24 -4.78
N PHE A 168 0.27 3.66 -4.10
CA PHE A 168 -0.70 4.60 -4.63
C PHE A 168 -0.15 6.02 -4.52
N MET A 169 -0.01 6.68 -5.66
CA MET A 169 0.50 8.04 -5.78
C MET A 169 -0.63 8.99 -6.18
N GLY A 170 -0.84 10.03 -5.38
CA GLY A 170 -1.81 11.08 -5.67
C GLY A 170 -1.18 12.28 -6.39
N LYS A 171 -1.86 13.43 -6.37
CA LYS A 171 -1.51 14.66 -7.10
C LYS A 171 -0.04 15.08 -7.01
N ASN A 172 0.59 14.95 -5.83
CA ASN A 172 2.00 15.29 -5.64
C ASN A 172 2.95 14.11 -5.92
N GLY A 173 2.44 13.03 -6.53
CA GLY A 173 3.17 11.78 -6.70
C GLY A 173 4.43 11.94 -7.56
N LYS A 174 4.38 12.74 -8.61
CA LYS A 174 5.55 13.00 -9.48
C LYS A 174 6.68 13.69 -8.73
N GLN A 175 6.37 14.73 -7.96
CA GLN A 175 7.35 15.42 -7.12
C GLN A 175 7.98 14.46 -6.10
N LEU A 176 7.17 13.66 -5.42
CA LEU A 176 7.67 12.66 -4.45
C LEU A 176 8.55 11.59 -5.10
N LEU A 177 8.26 11.20 -6.34
CA LEU A 177 9.10 10.29 -7.12
C LEU A 177 10.44 10.94 -7.48
N GLU A 178 10.43 12.19 -7.96
CA GLU A 178 11.64 12.94 -8.27
C GLU A 178 12.53 13.15 -7.03
N GLU A 179 11.93 13.37 -5.87
CA GLU A 179 12.66 13.43 -4.59
C GLU A 179 13.25 12.08 -4.22
N ALA A 180 12.48 11.01 -4.37
CA ALA A 180 12.92 9.66 -4.01
C ALA A 180 14.12 9.20 -4.85
N VAL A 181 14.13 9.44 -6.16
CA VAL A 181 15.23 9.01 -7.05
C VAL A 181 16.57 9.72 -6.77
N LYS A 182 16.59 10.80 -6.00
CA LYS A 182 17.84 11.45 -5.58
C LYS A 182 18.63 10.56 -4.63
N ASP A 183 17.95 9.93 -3.66
CA ASP A 183 18.56 9.16 -2.58
C ASP A 183 18.41 7.64 -2.73
N TRP A 184 17.55 7.19 -3.64
CA TRP A 184 17.20 5.79 -3.83
C TRP A 184 17.44 5.33 -5.26
N GLU A 185 17.87 4.10 -5.42
CA GLU A 185 17.95 3.35 -6.67
C GLU A 185 16.89 2.25 -6.63
N PHE A 186 16.04 2.18 -7.65
CA PHE A 186 15.00 1.18 -7.81
C PHE A 186 14.49 1.15 -9.26
N GLU A 187 13.96 0.01 -9.65
CA GLU A 187 13.23 -0.14 -10.90
C GLU A 187 11.76 0.15 -10.65
N TYR A 188 11.06 0.81 -11.58
CA TYR A 188 9.64 1.04 -11.44
C TYR A 188 8.90 1.08 -12.78
N LYS A 189 7.60 0.75 -12.69
CA LYS A 189 6.62 0.98 -13.76
C LYS A 189 5.47 1.80 -13.20
N GLU A 190 4.97 2.73 -14.02
CA GLU A 190 3.79 3.52 -13.69
C GLU A 190 2.55 2.93 -14.39
N LYS A 191 1.43 2.92 -13.68
CA LYS A 191 0.09 2.63 -14.23
C LYS A 191 -0.82 3.78 -13.88
N LYS A 192 -1.45 4.43 -14.87
CA LYS A 192 -2.46 5.48 -14.60
C LYS A 192 -3.58 4.93 -13.74
N SER A 193 -4.10 5.74 -12.82
CA SER A 193 -5.28 5.39 -12.05
C SER A 193 -6.52 5.37 -12.96
N LEU A 194 -7.44 4.43 -12.70
CA LEU A 194 -8.73 4.36 -13.38
C LEU A 194 -9.75 5.34 -12.77
N THR A 195 -9.46 5.88 -11.60
CA THR A 195 -10.42 6.66 -10.79
C THR A 195 -10.05 8.13 -10.67
N SER A 196 -8.87 8.54 -11.14
CA SER A 196 -8.38 9.92 -11.05
C SER A 196 -7.24 10.17 -12.02
N ASP A 197 -7.34 11.22 -12.82
CA ASP A 197 -6.31 11.64 -13.79
C ASP A 197 -5.03 12.13 -13.10
N ASP A 198 -5.14 12.65 -11.88
CA ASP A 198 -4.03 13.17 -11.07
C ASP A 198 -3.32 12.08 -10.25
N SER A 199 -3.72 10.83 -10.41
CA SER A 199 -3.22 9.71 -9.60
C SER A 199 -2.67 8.58 -10.47
N PHE A 200 -1.72 7.83 -9.92
CA PHE A 200 -1.10 6.68 -10.59
C PHE A 200 -0.59 5.68 -9.55
N LEU A 201 -0.32 4.48 -10.01
CA LEU A 201 0.31 3.42 -9.23
C LEU A 201 1.77 3.31 -9.62
N LEU A 202 2.65 3.15 -8.63
CA LEU A 202 4.04 2.75 -8.84
C LEU A 202 4.20 1.28 -8.48
N ASN A 203 4.68 0.48 -9.43
CA ASN A 203 5.13 -0.90 -9.19
C ASN A 203 6.66 -0.91 -9.16
N ILE A 204 7.24 -1.05 -7.96
CA ILE A 204 8.66 -0.83 -7.66
C ILE A 204 9.33 -2.16 -7.34
N LYS A 205 10.57 -2.34 -7.82
CA LYS A 205 11.44 -3.49 -7.54
C LYS A 205 12.86 -3.04 -7.21
N ASN A 206 13.66 -3.94 -6.65
CA ASN A 206 15.11 -3.78 -6.47
C ASN A 206 15.51 -2.50 -5.72
N ILE A 207 14.81 -2.23 -4.60
CA ILE A 207 15.03 -1.01 -3.80
C ILE A 207 16.39 -1.09 -3.09
N LYS A 208 17.20 -0.04 -3.30
CA LYS A 208 18.49 0.14 -2.63
C LYS A 208 18.69 1.61 -2.29
N LYS A 209 19.21 1.90 -1.12
CA LYS A 209 19.62 3.26 -0.78
C LYS A 209 20.91 3.60 -1.51
N LYS A 210 20.97 4.75 -2.21
CA LYS A 210 22.20 5.23 -2.83
C LYS A 210 23.23 5.54 -1.77
N TRP A 211 24.45 5.04 -1.93
CA TRP A 211 25.59 5.43 -1.10
C TRP A 211 25.92 6.89 -1.41
N VAL A 212 25.60 7.80 -0.47
CA VAL A 212 25.95 9.21 -0.62
C VAL A 212 27.45 9.34 -0.38
N ARG A 213 28.23 9.49 -1.45
CA ARG A 213 29.66 9.87 -1.41
C ARG A 213 29.90 11.10 -0.52
N HIS A 214 28.87 11.90 -0.28
CA HIS A 214 28.93 13.13 0.52
C HIS A 214 29.28 12.89 1.99
N LYS A 215 28.84 11.78 2.62
CA LYS A 215 29.24 11.46 4.00
C LYS A 215 30.72 11.06 4.12
N LEU A 216 31.28 10.40 3.10
CA LEU A 216 32.72 10.13 3.04
C LEU A 216 33.51 11.42 2.86
N TYR A 217 33.06 12.32 2.01
CA TYR A 217 33.70 13.63 1.78
C TYR A 217 33.67 14.50 3.03
N GLN A 218 32.54 14.58 3.73
CA GLN A 218 32.41 15.30 5.02
C GLN A 218 33.25 14.65 6.13
N SER A 219 33.35 13.32 6.19
CA SER A 219 34.20 12.61 7.17
C SER A 219 35.69 12.77 6.84
N LEU A 220 36.06 12.84 5.58
CA LEU A 220 37.41 13.14 5.12
C LEU A 220 37.80 14.59 5.42
N ILE A 221 36.93 15.56 5.15
CA ILE A 221 37.18 16.98 5.51
C ILE A 221 37.38 17.12 7.02
N LYS A 222 36.46 16.54 7.83
CA LYS A 222 36.61 16.56 9.30
C LYS A 222 37.92 15.91 9.81
N ARG A 223 38.37 14.83 9.18
CA ARG A 223 39.65 14.19 9.54
C ARG A 223 40.85 15.06 9.13
N VAL A 224 40.80 15.73 7.99
CA VAL A 224 41.85 16.65 7.53
C VAL A 224 41.94 17.88 8.43
N GLU A 225 40.78 18.43 8.85
CA GLU A 225 40.74 19.57 9.77
C GLU A 225 41.22 19.22 11.18
N LEU A 226 40.87 18.05 11.71
CA LEU A 226 41.38 17.54 12.99
C LEU A 226 42.89 17.25 12.96
N GLY A 227 43.40 16.75 11.83
CA GLY A 227 44.85 16.50 11.65
C GLY A 227 45.70 17.79 11.59
N LYS A 228 45.14 18.90 11.10
CA LYS A 228 45.79 20.22 11.08
C LYS A 228 45.83 20.91 12.46
N GLN A 229 44.88 20.60 13.35
CA GLN A 229 44.86 21.16 14.72
C GLN A 229 45.79 20.42 15.69
N GLN A 230 46.34 19.27 15.34
CA GLN A 230 47.30 18.53 16.16
C GLN A 230 48.76 18.78 15.78
N GLN A 231 49.02 19.66 14.79
CA GLN A 231 50.36 20.03 14.34
C GLN A 231 50.69 21.49 14.63
N LEU A 232 49.89 22.17 15.45
CA LEU A 232 50.14 23.48 16.06
C LEU A 232 50.27 23.35 17.58
#